data_7fa90361865a2326b2158fac301143d1
#
_entry.id   7fa90361865a2326b2158fac301143d1
#
_cell.length_a   1.000
_cell.length_b   1.000
_cell.length_c   1.000
_cell.angle_alpha   90.00
_cell.angle_beta   90.00
_cell.angle_gamma   90.00
#
_symmetry.space_group_name_H-M   'P 1'
#
loop_
_entity.id
_entity.type
_entity.pdbx_description
1 polymer ?
#
loop_
_entity_poly.entity_id
_entity_poly.type
_entity_poly.pdbx_seq_one_letter_code
_entity_poly.pdbx_strand_id
1 'polypeptide(L)'
;MSIKDSVVFRIALIYSLGVLAAMTVGGAIPELDSIAREFRPRDPSVIGLVMSLPSVMVALGALVAGYFVDKFGDKQVLVAGCLAMIVGDALVAGAPTMQSLLVGRGVCGIGYVLMAVSAITLLIRVVEERRRNMAIAIWSTFVPVSMIIPFLLAGAVAASGSWRNAFSGHAVVTGIVMLVMIATVPARDKSSRQTSRTAGLGAVLRSPWPYLLGISIGGDAFLHVGIIATLAPYLHAHYGADLMTVNMWNVGAMAVNALGCVLFGKLLDWGVPPVRTGIIAILVTGVPAVILYAMPIGVPASIALSWLLLFASGVLTGMWAYTPAVAPSAESIGATSGLVTQITLLGVLLSGPVCFAAQAAPTPLPMVITIVAGIVACSVRLPILARGTRPKWIGTHDDAQIVAAHG
;
A
#
# COMPACT_ATOMS: atom_id res chain seq x y z
N MET A 1 23.20 22.38 -11.34
CA MET A 1 22.21 21.30 -11.45
C MET A 1 20.89 21.82 -10.86
N SER A 2 19.87 22.03 -11.70
CA SER A 2 18.58 22.57 -11.22
C SER A 2 17.95 21.56 -10.25
N ILE A 3 17.27 22.02 -9.19
CA ILE A 3 16.51 21.17 -8.26
C ILE A 3 15.54 20.25 -9.02
N LYS A 4 15.01 20.72 -10.17
CA LYS A 4 14.10 19.98 -11.06
C LYS A 4 14.74 18.75 -11.70
N ASP A 5 16.06 18.69 -11.83
CA ASP A 5 16.80 17.56 -12.43
C ASP A 5 17.25 16.53 -11.40
N SER A 6 17.02 16.79 -10.11
CA SER A 6 17.38 15.88 -9.03
C SER A 6 16.47 14.65 -9.02
N VAL A 7 17.07 13.46 -9.12
CA VAL A 7 16.35 12.18 -8.98
C VAL A 7 15.61 12.11 -7.65
N VAL A 8 16.18 12.66 -6.57
CA VAL A 8 15.58 12.71 -5.24
C VAL A 8 14.27 13.51 -5.26
N PHE A 9 14.25 14.65 -5.95
CA PHE A 9 13.05 15.47 -6.08
C PHE A 9 11.93 14.72 -6.81
N ARG A 10 12.26 14.00 -7.89
CA ARG A 10 11.29 13.18 -8.63
C ARG A 10 10.74 12.03 -7.78
N ILE A 11 11.61 11.35 -7.02
CA ILE A 11 11.19 10.30 -6.07
C ILE A 11 10.24 10.88 -5.03
N ALA A 12 10.59 12.00 -4.40
CA ALA A 12 9.74 12.64 -3.39
C ALA A 12 8.37 13.04 -3.95
N LEU A 13 8.33 13.54 -5.18
CA LEU A 13 7.10 13.95 -5.85
C LEU A 13 6.18 12.74 -6.16
N ILE A 14 6.74 11.66 -6.72
CA ILE A 14 5.99 10.43 -7.00
C ILE A 14 5.52 9.80 -5.69
N TYR A 15 6.37 9.78 -4.67
CA TYR A 15 6.03 9.31 -3.33
C TYR A 15 4.86 10.10 -2.72
N SER A 16 4.90 11.45 -2.81
CA SER A 16 3.80 12.29 -2.31
C SER A 16 2.47 11.97 -2.98
N LEU A 17 2.47 11.66 -4.29
CA LEU A 17 1.25 11.22 -4.98
C LEU A 17 0.78 9.84 -4.48
N GLY A 18 1.69 8.93 -4.13
CA GLY A 18 1.33 7.68 -3.49
C GLY A 18 0.70 7.87 -2.10
N VAL A 19 1.30 8.74 -1.27
CA VAL A 19 0.75 9.11 0.04
C VAL A 19 -0.64 9.72 -0.11
N LEU A 20 -0.82 10.70 -1.00
CA LEU A 20 -2.12 11.31 -1.28
C LEU A 20 -3.14 10.27 -1.76
N ALA A 21 -2.74 9.35 -2.64
CA ALA A 21 -3.63 8.28 -3.08
C ALA A 21 -4.17 7.44 -1.91
N ALA A 22 -3.31 7.02 -0.99
CA ALA A 22 -3.71 6.21 0.18
C ALA A 22 -4.41 7.04 1.27
N MET A 23 -4.13 8.35 1.37
CA MET A 23 -4.85 9.26 2.27
C MET A 23 -6.36 9.30 1.98
N THR A 24 -6.80 8.91 0.79
CA THR A 24 -8.24 8.79 0.53
C THR A 24 -8.93 7.84 1.51
N VAL A 25 -8.24 6.83 2.04
CA VAL A 25 -8.77 5.91 3.07
C VAL A 25 -8.58 6.51 4.46
N GLY A 26 -7.34 6.82 4.84
CA GLY A 26 -6.98 7.31 6.17
C GLY A 26 -7.60 8.66 6.50
N GLY A 27 -7.72 9.56 5.51
CA GLY A 27 -8.25 10.91 5.67
C GLY A 27 -9.72 10.99 6.03
N ALA A 28 -10.49 9.93 5.76
CA ALA A 28 -11.88 9.89 6.17
C ALA A 28 -12.07 9.53 7.66
N ILE A 29 -11.11 8.83 8.28
CA ILE A 29 -11.27 8.25 9.62
C ILE A 29 -11.56 9.31 10.69
N PRO A 30 -10.82 10.43 10.81
CA PRO A 30 -11.09 11.44 11.81
C PRO A 30 -12.45 12.14 11.62
N GLU A 31 -13.00 12.10 10.41
CA GLU A 31 -14.20 12.84 10.04
C GLU A 31 -15.48 11.99 10.11
N LEU A 32 -15.37 10.67 10.33
CA LEU A 32 -16.51 9.75 10.31
C LEU A 32 -17.62 10.15 11.27
N ASP A 33 -17.29 10.59 12.48
CA ASP A 33 -18.26 11.04 13.47
C ASP A 33 -19.02 12.29 13.03
N SER A 34 -18.31 13.24 12.41
CA SER A 34 -18.90 14.47 11.90
C SER A 34 -19.84 14.19 10.73
N ILE A 35 -19.44 13.29 9.83
CA ILE A 35 -20.25 12.81 8.71
C ILE A 35 -21.51 12.07 9.25
N ALA A 36 -21.32 11.18 10.22
CA ALA A 36 -22.43 10.44 10.83
C ALA A 36 -23.46 11.36 11.51
N ARG A 37 -23.00 12.39 12.21
CA ARG A 37 -23.89 13.40 12.86
C ARG A 37 -24.68 14.22 11.85
N GLU A 38 -24.10 14.55 10.71
CA GLU A 38 -24.75 15.34 9.68
C GLU A 38 -25.80 14.54 8.90
N PHE A 39 -25.41 13.38 8.37
CA PHE A 39 -26.30 12.61 7.48
C PHE A 39 -27.24 11.65 8.20
N ARG A 40 -26.95 11.26 9.45
CA ARG A 40 -27.77 10.35 10.29
C ARG A 40 -28.33 9.16 9.53
N PRO A 41 -27.47 8.33 8.88
CA PRO A 41 -27.97 7.23 8.09
C PRO A 41 -28.78 6.24 8.96
N ARG A 42 -29.85 5.66 8.38
CA ARG A 42 -30.69 4.67 9.07
C ARG A 42 -29.91 3.43 9.48
N ASP A 43 -28.96 3.04 8.65
CA ASP A 43 -28.03 1.93 8.92
C ASP A 43 -26.64 2.50 9.22
N PRO A 44 -26.14 2.37 10.46
CA PRO A 44 -24.82 2.85 10.86
C PRO A 44 -23.66 2.21 10.06
N SER A 45 -23.85 1.01 9.49
CA SER A 45 -22.82 0.33 8.70
C SER A 45 -22.43 1.11 7.44
N VAL A 46 -23.33 1.95 6.94
CA VAL A 46 -23.10 2.84 5.78
C VAL A 46 -21.94 3.81 6.03
N ILE A 47 -21.72 4.22 7.29
CA ILE A 47 -20.58 5.09 7.64
C ILE A 47 -19.25 4.38 7.37
N GLY A 48 -19.19 3.07 7.61
CA GLY A 48 -18.00 2.26 7.29
C GLY A 48 -17.65 2.27 5.79
N LEU A 49 -18.65 2.40 4.90
CA LEU A 49 -18.42 2.49 3.46
C LEU A 49 -17.69 3.78 3.06
N VAL A 50 -17.82 4.85 3.83
CA VAL A 50 -17.08 6.10 3.58
C VAL A 50 -15.58 5.85 3.58
N MET A 51 -15.09 4.99 4.44
CA MET A 51 -13.68 4.62 4.52
C MET A 51 -13.33 3.46 3.56
N SER A 52 -14.14 2.41 3.50
CA SER A 52 -13.78 1.16 2.83
C SER A 52 -14.02 1.15 1.32
N LEU A 53 -14.97 1.93 0.81
CA LEU A 53 -15.32 1.92 -0.61
C LEU A 53 -14.13 2.20 -1.56
N PRO A 54 -13.23 3.17 -1.29
CA PRO A 54 -12.04 3.35 -2.10
C PRO A 54 -11.13 2.11 -2.14
N SER A 55 -10.97 1.41 -1.03
CA SER A 55 -10.17 0.18 -0.97
C SER A 55 -10.80 -0.95 -1.79
N VAL A 56 -12.13 -1.05 -1.78
CA VAL A 56 -12.87 -2.01 -2.64
C VAL A 56 -12.59 -1.72 -4.11
N MET A 57 -12.60 -0.45 -4.52
CA MET A 57 -12.28 -0.08 -5.92
C MET A 57 -10.84 -0.49 -6.30
N VAL A 58 -9.88 -0.36 -5.40
CA VAL A 58 -8.50 -0.84 -5.65
C VAL A 58 -8.47 -2.36 -5.76
N ALA A 59 -9.11 -3.08 -4.84
CA ALA A 59 -9.15 -4.54 -4.85
C ALA A 59 -9.78 -5.12 -6.13
N LEU A 60 -10.73 -4.42 -6.72
CA LEU A 60 -11.38 -4.85 -7.97
C LEU A 60 -10.68 -4.36 -9.23
N GLY A 61 -10.08 -3.15 -9.18
CA GLY A 61 -9.62 -2.44 -10.37
C GLY A 61 -8.11 -2.45 -10.62
N ALA A 62 -7.27 -2.92 -9.68
CA ALA A 62 -5.84 -2.75 -9.77
C ALA A 62 -5.19 -3.43 -10.99
N LEU A 63 -5.64 -4.62 -11.36
CA LEU A 63 -5.15 -5.31 -12.56
C LEU A 63 -5.52 -4.54 -13.85
N VAL A 64 -6.74 -3.99 -13.92
CA VAL A 64 -7.22 -3.17 -15.03
C VAL A 64 -6.42 -1.86 -15.10
N ALA A 65 -6.15 -1.23 -13.96
CA ALA A 65 -5.30 -0.06 -13.88
C ALA A 65 -3.88 -0.36 -14.38
N GLY A 66 -3.31 -1.51 -14.00
CA GLY A 66 -2.01 -1.98 -14.49
C GLY A 66 -1.98 -2.15 -16.01
N TYR A 67 -3.01 -2.76 -16.60
CA TYR A 67 -3.16 -2.85 -18.05
C TYR A 67 -3.23 -1.45 -18.72
N PHE A 68 -3.93 -0.49 -18.11
CA PHE A 68 -3.97 0.87 -18.63
C PHE A 68 -2.61 1.55 -18.55
N VAL A 69 -1.84 1.31 -17.49
CA VAL A 69 -0.46 1.82 -17.34
C VAL A 69 0.43 1.31 -18.48
N ASP A 70 0.37 0.01 -18.79
CA ASP A 70 1.15 -0.58 -19.89
C ASP A 70 0.70 -0.05 -21.25
N LYS A 71 -0.61 0.17 -21.45
CA LYS A 71 -1.19 0.62 -22.71
C LYS A 71 -1.01 2.11 -22.98
N PHE A 72 -1.28 2.96 -21.99
CA PHE A 72 -1.32 4.40 -22.16
C PHE A 72 -0.07 5.10 -21.60
N GLY A 73 0.71 4.41 -20.73
CA GLY A 73 1.88 4.91 -20.04
C GLY A 73 1.57 5.40 -18.64
N ASP A 74 2.56 5.22 -17.77
CA ASP A 74 2.49 5.48 -16.34
C ASP A 74 2.11 6.94 -15.99
N LYS A 75 2.76 7.94 -16.61
CA LYS A 75 2.48 9.35 -16.35
C LYS A 75 1.05 9.75 -16.72
N GLN A 76 0.54 9.26 -17.87
CA GLN A 76 -0.82 9.60 -18.34
C GLN A 76 -1.87 9.00 -17.41
N VAL A 77 -1.70 7.74 -17.00
CA VAL A 77 -2.61 7.07 -16.07
C VAL A 77 -2.54 7.71 -14.68
N LEU A 78 -1.35 8.13 -14.23
CA LEU A 78 -1.19 8.85 -12.97
C LEU A 78 -1.95 10.19 -12.98
N VAL A 79 -1.84 10.96 -14.07
CA VAL A 79 -2.59 12.22 -14.22
C VAL A 79 -4.10 11.96 -14.23
N ALA A 80 -4.57 10.94 -14.94
CA ALA A 80 -5.99 10.58 -14.95
C ALA A 80 -6.47 10.17 -13.54
N GLY A 81 -5.63 9.45 -12.79
CA GLY A 81 -5.88 9.09 -11.39
C GLY A 81 -5.99 10.32 -10.47
N CYS A 82 -5.06 11.28 -10.60
CA CYS A 82 -5.12 12.53 -9.84
C CYS A 82 -6.38 13.34 -10.16
N LEU A 83 -6.76 13.43 -11.42
CA LEU A 83 -8.01 14.11 -11.84
C LEU A 83 -9.24 13.41 -11.26
N ALA A 84 -9.32 12.08 -11.31
CA ALA A 84 -10.40 11.33 -10.70
C ALA A 84 -10.45 11.56 -9.17
N MET A 85 -9.29 11.61 -8.49
CA MET A 85 -9.20 11.91 -7.06
C MET A 85 -9.75 13.31 -6.74
N ILE A 86 -9.30 14.33 -7.48
CA ILE A 86 -9.74 15.73 -7.30
C ILE A 86 -11.26 15.83 -7.51
N VAL A 87 -11.80 15.23 -8.56
CA VAL A 87 -13.24 15.21 -8.83
C VAL A 87 -13.99 14.47 -7.73
N GLY A 88 -13.49 13.33 -7.29
CA GLY A 88 -14.08 12.54 -6.21
C GLY A 88 -14.12 13.32 -4.90
N ASP A 89 -13.03 13.96 -4.50
CA ASP A 89 -12.95 14.80 -3.30
C ASP A 89 -13.89 16.02 -3.39
N ALA A 90 -13.98 16.65 -4.56
CA ALA A 90 -14.92 17.75 -4.77
C ALA A 90 -16.38 17.29 -4.65
N LEU A 91 -16.72 16.12 -5.17
CA LEU A 91 -18.04 15.50 -5.01
C LEU A 91 -18.33 15.18 -3.54
N VAL A 92 -17.35 14.67 -2.78
CA VAL A 92 -17.48 14.40 -1.34
C VAL A 92 -17.67 15.70 -0.58
N ALA A 93 -16.84 16.72 -0.83
CA ALA A 93 -16.93 18.02 -0.16
C ALA A 93 -18.25 18.75 -0.46
N GLY A 94 -18.79 18.61 -1.68
CA GLY A 94 -20.07 19.19 -2.09
C GLY A 94 -21.29 18.31 -1.84
N ALA A 95 -21.16 17.15 -1.21
CA ALA A 95 -22.23 16.17 -1.10
C ALA A 95 -23.41 16.67 -0.25
N PRO A 96 -24.64 16.71 -0.81
CA PRO A 96 -25.85 17.06 -0.07
C PRO A 96 -26.50 15.85 0.61
N THR A 97 -26.14 14.62 0.22
CA THR A 97 -26.71 13.37 0.75
C THR A 97 -25.63 12.31 0.96
N MET A 98 -25.88 11.32 1.82
CA MET A 98 -24.97 10.19 2.02
C MET A 98 -24.72 9.42 0.71
N GLN A 99 -25.72 9.25 -0.15
CA GLN A 99 -25.57 8.57 -1.44
C GLN A 99 -24.61 9.33 -2.36
N SER A 100 -24.77 10.67 -2.47
CA SER A 100 -23.84 11.46 -3.28
C SER A 100 -22.42 11.45 -2.72
N LEU A 101 -22.26 11.42 -1.40
CA LEU A 101 -20.96 11.24 -0.74
C LEU A 101 -20.33 9.90 -1.13
N LEU A 102 -21.08 8.81 -1.07
CA LEU A 102 -20.58 7.48 -1.44
C LEU A 102 -20.21 7.39 -2.93
N VAL A 103 -20.97 8.04 -3.82
CA VAL A 103 -20.57 8.15 -5.24
C VAL A 103 -19.22 8.86 -5.37
N GLY A 104 -19.03 9.99 -4.68
CA GLY A 104 -17.74 10.68 -4.62
C GLY A 104 -16.62 9.77 -4.09
N ARG A 105 -16.87 8.98 -3.05
CA ARG A 105 -15.91 8.00 -2.51
C ARG A 105 -15.56 6.90 -3.52
N GLY A 106 -16.52 6.45 -4.32
CA GLY A 106 -16.27 5.52 -5.43
C GLY A 106 -15.34 6.13 -6.48
N VAL A 107 -15.57 7.41 -6.85
CA VAL A 107 -14.68 8.13 -7.79
C VAL A 107 -13.28 8.33 -7.18
N CYS A 108 -13.16 8.68 -5.90
CA CYS A 108 -11.88 8.70 -5.18
C CYS A 108 -11.17 7.34 -5.26
N GLY A 109 -11.92 6.24 -5.14
CA GLY A 109 -11.37 4.89 -5.25
C GLY A 109 -10.81 4.57 -6.64
N ILE A 110 -11.47 5.05 -7.72
CA ILE A 110 -10.92 4.97 -9.09
C ILE A 110 -9.62 5.80 -9.15
N GLY A 111 -9.61 7.00 -8.60
CA GLY A 111 -8.40 7.83 -8.48
C GLY A 111 -7.28 7.08 -7.74
N TYR A 112 -7.59 6.49 -6.59
CA TYR A 112 -6.63 5.75 -5.77
C TYR A 112 -5.98 4.60 -6.55
N VAL A 113 -6.78 3.74 -7.20
CA VAL A 113 -6.22 2.58 -7.92
C VAL A 113 -5.33 3.02 -9.09
N LEU A 114 -5.74 4.03 -9.85
CA LEU A 114 -4.95 4.55 -10.98
C LEU A 114 -3.64 5.18 -10.47
N MET A 115 -3.68 5.97 -9.40
CA MET A 115 -2.50 6.61 -8.81
C MET A 115 -1.55 5.57 -8.21
N ALA A 116 -2.02 4.64 -7.39
CA ALA A 116 -1.18 3.66 -6.71
C ALA A 116 -0.41 2.78 -7.70
N VAL A 117 -1.09 2.25 -8.73
CA VAL A 117 -0.46 1.35 -9.71
C VAL A 117 0.48 2.10 -10.66
N SER A 118 0.08 3.30 -11.11
CA SER A 118 0.91 4.08 -12.04
C SER A 118 2.12 4.72 -11.37
N ALA A 119 1.99 5.17 -10.11
CA ALA A 119 3.08 5.82 -9.41
C ALA A 119 4.24 4.86 -9.11
N ILE A 120 3.98 3.62 -8.66
CA ILE A 120 5.05 2.63 -8.47
C ILE A 120 5.73 2.27 -9.81
N THR A 121 4.95 2.14 -10.89
CA THR A 121 5.50 1.85 -12.23
C THR A 121 6.36 3.01 -12.72
N LEU A 122 5.90 4.24 -12.53
CA LEU A 122 6.66 5.46 -12.84
C LEU A 122 7.95 5.55 -12.02
N LEU A 123 7.88 5.24 -10.72
CA LEU A 123 9.04 5.23 -9.82
C LEU A 123 10.10 4.25 -10.32
N ILE A 124 9.71 3.02 -10.64
CA ILE A 124 10.61 1.98 -11.17
C ILE A 124 11.31 2.44 -12.46
N ARG A 125 10.59 3.18 -13.34
CA ARG A 125 11.12 3.69 -14.61
C ARG A 125 12.09 4.87 -14.44
N VAL A 126 11.81 5.77 -13.50
CA VAL A 126 12.55 7.04 -13.35
C VAL A 126 13.82 6.85 -12.53
N VAL A 127 13.89 5.82 -11.68
CA VAL A 127 15.01 5.58 -10.77
C VAL A 127 16.01 4.61 -11.40
N GLU A 128 17.29 5.00 -11.38
CA GLU A 128 18.41 4.15 -11.78
C GLU A 128 18.44 2.83 -11.00
N GLU A 129 18.88 1.75 -11.63
CA GLU A 129 18.91 0.42 -11.05
C GLU A 129 19.61 0.38 -9.67
N ARG A 130 20.74 1.06 -9.55
CA ARG A 130 21.52 1.14 -8.29
C ARG A 130 20.72 1.70 -7.09
N ARG A 131 19.75 2.59 -7.33
CA ARG A 131 18.94 3.24 -6.28
C ARG A 131 17.51 2.70 -6.19
N ARG A 132 17.15 1.77 -7.06
CA ARG A 132 15.79 1.28 -7.21
C ARG A 132 15.26 0.59 -5.97
N ASN A 133 16.06 -0.29 -5.35
CA ASN A 133 15.68 -1.01 -4.14
C ASN A 133 15.32 -0.05 -3.01
N MET A 134 16.16 0.95 -2.77
CA MET A 134 15.89 1.96 -1.75
C MET A 134 14.66 2.81 -2.08
N ALA A 135 14.50 3.22 -3.34
CA ALA A 135 13.34 4.03 -3.76
C ALA A 135 12.02 3.26 -3.58
N ILE A 136 11.99 1.95 -3.88
CA ILE A 136 10.82 1.11 -3.70
C ILE A 136 10.60 0.81 -2.20
N ALA A 137 11.66 0.66 -1.41
CA ALA A 137 11.56 0.52 0.04
C ALA A 137 10.95 1.80 0.69
N ILE A 138 11.37 2.98 0.26
CA ILE A 138 10.74 4.25 0.65
C ILE A 138 9.28 4.28 0.18
N TRP A 139 9.01 3.90 -1.07
CA TRP A 139 7.64 3.80 -1.58
C TRP A 139 6.77 2.94 -0.68
N SER A 140 7.26 1.81 -0.17
CA SER A 140 6.49 0.90 0.68
C SER A 140 5.99 1.56 1.98
N THR A 141 6.53 2.72 2.37
CA THR A 141 6.08 3.49 3.54
C THR A 141 4.87 4.39 3.27
N PHE A 142 4.40 4.49 2.00
CA PHE A 142 3.33 5.43 1.65
C PHE A 142 2.02 5.15 2.40
N VAL A 143 1.69 3.88 2.65
CA VAL A 143 0.49 3.50 3.40
C VAL A 143 0.57 3.93 4.87
N PRO A 144 1.57 3.51 5.68
CA PRO A 144 1.63 3.98 7.07
C PRO A 144 1.73 5.50 7.19
N VAL A 145 2.46 6.18 6.31
CA VAL A 145 2.56 7.65 6.32
C VAL A 145 1.21 8.30 6.00
N SER A 146 0.46 7.76 5.04
CA SER A 146 -0.87 8.25 4.69
C SER A 146 -1.90 8.09 5.81
N MET A 147 -1.70 7.17 6.74
CA MET A 147 -2.56 7.01 7.92
C MET A 147 -2.21 8.02 9.03
N ILE A 148 -0.93 8.37 9.19
CA ILE A 148 -0.46 9.29 10.23
C ILE A 148 -0.89 10.73 9.94
N ILE A 149 -0.72 11.20 8.70
CA ILE A 149 -0.94 12.61 8.31
C ILE A 149 -2.36 13.12 8.66
N PRO A 150 -3.45 12.41 8.32
CA PRO A 150 -4.80 12.86 8.65
C PRO A 150 -5.04 13.06 10.15
N PHE A 151 -4.50 12.16 10.99
CA PHE A 151 -4.62 12.32 12.44
C PHE A 151 -3.88 13.55 12.96
N LEU A 152 -2.71 13.88 12.39
CA LEU A 152 -1.99 15.12 12.74
C LEU A 152 -2.73 16.37 12.29
N LEU A 153 -3.48 16.29 11.21
CA LEU A 153 -4.26 17.43 10.67
C LEU A 153 -5.67 17.54 11.24
N ALA A 154 -6.17 16.50 11.93
CA ALA A 154 -7.55 16.44 12.43
C ALA A 154 -7.93 17.67 13.29
N GLY A 155 -7.02 18.15 14.15
CA GLY A 155 -7.25 19.35 14.96
C GLY A 155 -7.43 20.61 14.11
N ALA A 156 -6.66 20.77 13.05
CA ALA A 156 -6.78 21.91 12.13
C ALA A 156 -8.09 21.85 11.31
N VAL A 157 -8.48 20.64 10.87
CA VAL A 157 -9.76 20.43 10.19
C VAL A 157 -10.93 20.74 11.12
N ALA A 158 -10.91 20.24 12.35
CA ALA A 158 -11.93 20.54 13.36
C ALA A 158 -12.04 22.04 13.63
N ALA A 159 -10.91 22.76 13.77
CA ALA A 159 -10.86 24.20 13.95
C ALA A 159 -11.41 24.98 12.74
N SER A 160 -11.40 24.41 11.54
CA SER A 160 -11.97 25.01 10.33
C SER A 160 -13.52 24.97 10.29
N GLY A 161 -14.16 24.27 11.23
CA GLY A 161 -15.61 24.20 11.40
C GLY A 161 -16.33 23.25 10.44
N SER A 162 -15.63 22.57 9.50
CA SER A 162 -16.27 21.63 8.58
C SER A 162 -15.36 20.49 8.17
N TRP A 163 -15.85 19.25 8.31
CA TRP A 163 -15.20 18.05 7.82
C TRP A 163 -14.94 18.07 6.30
N ARG A 164 -15.74 18.84 5.54
CA ARG A 164 -15.60 19.03 4.09
C ARG A 164 -14.25 19.62 3.69
N ASN A 165 -13.66 20.41 4.60
CA ASN A 165 -12.37 21.06 4.37
C ASN A 165 -11.21 20.05 4.30
N ALA A 166 -11.34 18.87 4.93
CA ALA A 166 -10.39 17.79 4.77
C ALA A 166 -10.29 17.33 3.30
N PHE A 167 -11.44 17.09 2.68
CA PHE A 167 -11.52 16.63 1.28
C PHE A 167 -11.17 17.76 0.29
N SER A 168 -11.64 18.97 0.50
CA SER A 168 -11.26 20.12 -0.32
C SER A 168 -9.74 20.38 -0.27
N GLY A 169 -9.16 20.34 0.92
CA GLY A 169 -7.71 20.49 1.12
C GLY A 169 -6.93 19.37 0.42
N HIS A 170 -7.40 18.13 0.53
CA HIS A 170 -6.80 16.98 -0.16
C HIS A 170 -6.83 17.15 -1.69
N ALA A 171 -7.96 17.60 -2.25
CA ALA A 171 -8.10 17.90 -3.68
C ALA A 171 -7.10 18.97 -4.14
N VAL A 172 -6.98 20.07 -3.38
CA VAL A 172 -6.06 21.18 -3.70
C VAL A 172 -4.61 20.70 -3.68
N VAL A 173 -4.19 20.00 -2.63
CA VAL A 173 -2.82 19.50 -2.51
C VAL A 173 -2.52 18.49 -3.62
N THR A 174 -3.44 17.57 -3.93
CA THR A 174 -3.32 16.62 -5.04
C THR A 174 -3.15 17.37 -6.37
N GLY A 175 -3.93 18.43 -6.62
CA GLY A 175 -3.82 19.26 -7.81
C GLY A 175 -2.46 19.95 -7.94
N ILE A 176 -1.96 20.55 -6.86
CA ILE A 176 -0.64 21.22 -6.85
C ILE A 176 0.46 20.20 -7.15
N VAL A 177 0.49 19.06 -6.45
CA VAL A 177 1.53 18.04 -6.64
C VAL A 177 1.44 17.43 -8.04
N MET A 178 0.23 17.22 -8.59
CA MET A 178 0.01 16.77 -9.96
C MET A 178 0.62 17.76 -10.99
N LEU A 179 0.35 19.06 -10.85
CA LEU A 179 0.89 20.08 -11.78
C LEU A 179 2.41 20.12 -11.74
N VAL A 180 3.02 20.05 -10.56
CA VAL A 180 4.47 20.00 -10.42
C VAL A 180 5.02 18.72 -11.05
N MET A 181 4.36 17.58 -10.88
CA MET A 181 4.75 16.31 -11.51
C MET A 181 4.65 16.38 -13.04
N ILE A 182 3.60 16.96 -13.58
CA ILE A 182 3.45 17.15 -15.03
C ILE A 182 4.63 17.96 -15.59
N ALA A 183 5.04 19.02 -14.89
CA ALA A 183 6.08 19.93 -15.35
C ALA A 183 7.51 19.34 -15.22
N THR A 184 7.74 18.39 -14.29
CA THR A 184 9.12 17.98 -13.95
C THR A 184 9.45 16.53 -14.31
N VAL A 185 8.44 15.64 -14.44
CA VAL A 185 8.67 14.23 -14.77
C VAL A 185 8.44 14.00 -16.26
N PRO A 186 9.43 13.47 -17.00
CA PRO A 186 9.29 13.22 -18.43
C PRO A 186 8.25 12.11 -18.69
N ALA A 187 7.52 12.24 -19.81
CA ALA A 187 6.65 11.17 -20.29
C ALA A 187 7.50 10.04 -20.89
N ARG A 188 6.91 8.84 -20.98
CA ARG A 188 7.54 7.71 -21.66
C ARG A 188 7.57 7.94 -23.16
N ASP A 189 8.71 7.65 -23.83
CA ASP A 189 8.83 7.77 -25.27
C ASP A 189 7.84 6.87 -26.02
N LYS A 190 7.25 7.42 -27.09
CA LYS A 190 6.25 6.71 -27.92
C LYS A 190 6.88 5.52 -28.69
N SER A 191 8.17 5.60 -29.02
CA SER A 191 8.90 4.54 -29.73
C SER A 191 8.97 3.22 -28.96
N SER A 192 9.05 3.30 -27.62
CA SER A 192 9.04 2.12 -26.75
C SER A 192 7.66 1.47 -26.55
N ARG A 193 6.59 2.06 -27.12
CA ARG A 193 5.21 1.57 -27.00
C ARG A 193 4.81 0.54 -28.08
N GLN A 194 5.62 0.32 -29.10
CA GLN A 194 5.19 -0.34 -30.33
C GLN A 194 5.30 -1.87 -30.36
N THR A 195 5.89 -2.48 -29.33
CA THR A 195 6.01 -3.93 -29.23
C THR A 195 4.90 -4.53 -28.37
N SER A 196 3.98 -5.23 -29.02
CA SER A 196 3.02 -6.22 -28.50
C SER A 196 2.19 -5.84 -27.26
N ARG A 197 1.16 -5.00 -27.44
CA ARG A 197 0.24 -4.48 -26.41
C ARG A 197 -0.63 -5.51 -25.69
N THR A 198 -0.81 -6.71 -26.20
CA THR A 198 -1.65 -7.78 -25.61
C THR A 198 -0.85 -8.91 -24.98
N ALA A 199 0.41 -9.06 -25.37
CA ALA A 199 1.27 -10.15 -24.87
C ALA A 199 1.64 -9.96 -23.40
N GLY A 200 1.76 -8.71 -22.91
CA GLY A 200 2.17 -8.41 -21.54
C GLY A 200 1.21 -8.95 -20.48
N LEU A 201 -0.09 -8.64 -20.59
CA LEU A 201 -1.10 -9.09 -19.61
C LEU A 201 -1.23 -10.61 -19.60
N GLY A 202 -1.29 -11.24 -20.78
CA GLY A 202 -1.35 -12.72 -20.88
C GLY A 202 -0.14 -13.40 -20.28
N ALA A 203 1.05 -12.84 -20.44
CA ALA A 203 2.28 -13.35 -19.82
C ALA A 203 2.25 -13.23 -18.29
N VAL A 204 1.75 -12.10 -17.75
CA VAL A 204 1.59 -11.90 -16.30
C VAL A 204 0.62 -12.91 -15.71
N LEU A 205 -0.55 -13.10 -16.33
CA LEU A 205 -1.58 -14.03 -15.85
C LEU A 205 -1.14 -15.50 -15.91
N ARG A 206 -0.21 -15.87 -16.81
CA ARG A 206 0.36 -17.22 -16.91
C ARG A 206 1.58 -17.42 -16.01
N SER A 207 2.20 -16.35 -15.52
CA SER A 207 3.38 -16.43 -14.66
C SER A 207 2.98 -16.64 -13.19
N PRO A 208 3.52 -17.64 -12.48
CA PRO A 208 3.21 -17.83 -11.06
C PRO A 208 3.83 -16.75 -10.16
N TRP A 209 4.90 -16.08 -10.61
CA TRP A 209 5.70 -15.20 -9.76
C TRP A 209 4.98 -13.93 -9.26
N PRO A 210 4.19 -13.23 -10.10
CA PRO A 210 3.38 -12.12 -9.62
C PRO A 210 2.34 -12.54 -8.57
N TYR A 211 1.72 -13.73 -8.72
CA TYR A 211 0.78 -14.26 -7.74
C TYR A 211 1.47 -14.57 -6.40
N LEU A 212 2.64 -15.25 -6.44
CA LEU A 212 3.41 -15.56 -5.24
C LEU A 212 3.82 -14.27 -4.50
N LEU A 213 4.26 -13.24 -5.22
CA LEU A 213 4.58 -11.95 -4.63
C LEU A 213 3.32 -11.29 -4.03
N GLY A 214 2.22 -11.26 -4.76
CA GLY A 214 0.94 -10.71 -4.29
C GLY A 214 0.41 -11.44 -3.06
N ILE A 215 0.40 -12.78 -3.05
CA ILE A 215 -0.02 -13.60 -1.90
C ILE A 215 0.87 -13.31 -0.68
N SER A 216 2.16 -13.21 -0.89
CA SER A 216 3.13 -12.95 0.17
C SER A 216 2.95 -11.58 0.81
N ILE A 217 2.78 -10.52 0.01
CA ILE A 217 2.52 -9.17 0.51
C ILE A 217 1.10 -9.07 1.05
N GLY A 218 0.13 -9.73 0.41
CA GLY A 218 -1.27 -9.81 0.87
C GLY A 218 -1.42 -10.51 2.21
N GLY A 219 -0.65 -11.56 2.47
CA GLY A 219 -0.60 -12.24 3.77
C GLY A 219 -0.03 -11.34 4.88
N ASP A 220 1.02 -10.58 4.59
CA ASP A 220 1.56 -9.58 5.50
C ASP A 220 0.55 -8.45 5.76
N ALA A 221 -0.06 -7.91 4.71
CA ALA A 221 -1.09 -6.87 4.82
C ALA A 221 -2.32 -7.34 5.60
N PHE A 222 -2.73 -8.60 5.41
CA PHE A 222 -3.80 -9.23 6.18
C PHE A 222 -3.48 -9.26 7.68
N LEU A 223 -2.28 -9.71 8.06
CA LEU A 223 -1.85 -9.76 9.47
C LEU A 223 -1.72 -8.36 10.05
N HIS A 224 -1.02 -7.48 9.36
CA HIS A 224 -0.76 -6.11 9.79
C HIS A 224 -2.08 -5.34 10.06
N VAL A 225 -2.99 -5.29 9.08
CA VAL A 225 -4.25 -4.56 9.22
C VAL A 225 -5.18 -5.25 10.21
N GLY A 226 -5.23 -6.59 10.21
CA GLY A 226 -6.05 -7.36 11.13
C GLY A 226 -5.63 -7.15 12.59
N ILE A 227 -4.33 -7.19 12.89
CA ILE A 227 -3.82 -6.97 14.23
C ILE A 227 -4.08 -5.54 14.71
N ILE A 228 -3.83 -4.53 13.87
CA ILE A 228 -4.11 -3.14 14.23
C ILE A 228 -5.61 -2.92 14.51
N ALA A 229 -6.48 -3.49 13.69
CA ALA A 229 -7.92 -3.33 13.86
C ALA A 229 -8.44 -4.01 15.13
N THR A 230 -7.88 -5.15 15.51
CA THR A 230 -8.37 -5.95 16.63
C THR A 230 -7.66 -5.69 17.96
N LEU A 231 -6.49 -5.04 17.96
CA LEU A 231 -5.68 -4.86 19.17
C LEU A 231 -6.39 -4.02 20.24
N ALA A 232 -6.94 -2.86 19.87
CA ALA A 232 -7.60 -1.98 20.84
C ALA A 232 -8.87 -2.62 21.44
N PRO A 233 -9.82 -3.19 20.66
CA PRO A 233 -10.94 -3.94 21.19
C PRO A 233 -10.51 -5.13 22.07
N TYR A 234 -9.45 -5.86 21.70
CA TYR A 234 -8.92 -6.96 22.46
C TYR A 234 -8.41 -6.51 23.84
N LEU A 235 -7.56 -5.50 23.90
CA LEU A 235 -6.99 -4.99 25.15
C LEU A 235 -8.05 -4.34 26.04
N HIS A 236 -9.05 -3.70 25.43
CA HIS A 236 -10.18 -3.17 26.19
C HIS A 236 -11.00 -4.29 26.85
N ALA A 237 -11.38 -5.32 26.07
CA ALA A 237 -12.21 -6.42 26.56
C ALA A 237 -11.51 -7.27 27.64
N HIS A 238 -10.19 -7.51 27.52
CA HIS A 238 -9.47 -8.43 28.42
C HIS A 238 -8.78 -7.72 29.60
N TYR A 239 -8.43 -6.45 29.45
CA TYR A 239 -7.64 -5.71 30.44
C TYR A 239 -8.24 -4.37 30.83
N GLY A 240 -9.41 -3.99 30.30
CA GLY A 240 -10.02 -2.68 30.57
C GLY A 240 -9.20 -1.50 30.05
N ALA A 241 -8.32 -1.71 29.04
CA ALA A 241 -7.48 -0.67 28.50
C ALA A 241 -8.32 0.44 27.84
N ASP A 242 -7.89 1.69 27.97
CA ASP A 242 -8.53 2.82 27.30
C ASP A 242 -8.30 2.75 25.79
N LEU A 243 -9.41 2.73 25.05
CA LEU A 243 -9.40 2.60 23.57
C LEU A 243 -8.63 3.74 22.89
N MET A 244 -8.77 4.96 23.39
CA MET A 244 -8.08 6.12 22.82
C MET A 244 -6.56 6.00 22.98
N THR A 245 -6.11 5.61 24.17
CA THR A 245 -4.70 5.38 24.46
C THR A 245 -4.11 4.30 23.56
N VAL A 246 -4.78 3.16 23.40
CA VAL A 246 -4.30 2.07 22.53
C VAL A 246 -4.27 2.51 21.07
N ASN A 247 -5.27 3.26 20.60
CA ASN A 247 -5.27 3.79 19.24
C ASN A 247 -4.12 4.76 18.99
N MET A 248 -3.74 5.60 19.97
CA MET A 248 -2.55 6.45 19.86
C MET A 248 -1.25 5.63 19.78
N TRP A 249 -1.14 4.53 20.51
CA TRP A 249 -0.02 3.59 20.38
C TRP A 249 0.02 2.92 18.99
N ASN A 250 -1.14 2.62 18.39
CA ASN A 250 -1.22 2.12 17.02
C ASN A 250 -0.66 3.12 15.99
N VAL A 251 -0.88 4.43 16.18
CA VAL A 251 -0.26 5.46 15.33
C VAL A 251 1.28 5.38 15.42
N GLY A 252 1.83 5.25 16.62
CA GLY A 252 3.27 5.05 16.82
C GLY A 252 3.78 3.77 16.15
N ALA A 253 3.02 2.68 16.23
CA ALA A 253 3.33 1.41 15.57
C ALA A 253 3.39 1.53 14.03
N MET A 254 2.56 2.42 13.43
CA MET A 254 2.64 2.74 12.00
C MET A 254 3.97 3.41 11.63
N ALA A 255 4.46 4.31 12.48
CA ALA A 255 5.76 4.95 12.24
C ALA A 255 6.90 3.91 12.31
N VAL A 256 6.84 3.00 13.28
CA VAL A 256 7.81 1.89 13.41
C VAL A 256 7.74 0.94 12.22
N ASN A 257 6.55 0.65 11.69
CA ASN A 257 6.37 -0.12 10.46
C ASN A 257 7.06 0.55 9.25
N ALA A 258 6.89 1.86 9.09
CA ALA A 258 7.57 2.62 8.03
C ALA A 258 9.10 2.52 8.13
N LEU A 259 9.66 2.53 9.35
CA LEU A 259 11.11 2.30 9.55
C LEU A 259 11.54 0.92 9.09
N GLY A 260 10.72 -0.11 9.36
CA GLY A 260 10.95 -1.48 8.86
C GLY A 260 11.02 -1.55 7.33
N CYS A 261 10.10 -0.87 6.63
CA CYS A 261 10.12 -0.81 5.16
C CYS A 261 11.45 -0.25 4.62
N VAL A 262 11.92 0.86 5.20
CA VAL A 262 13.20 1.48 4.81
C VAL A 262 14.39 0.58 5.13
N LEU A 263 14.34 -0.11 6.29
CA LEU A 263 15.40 -1.05 6.68
C LEU A 263 15.59 -2.16 5.65
N PHE A 264 14.50 -2.72 5.10
CA PHE A 264 14.63 -3.77 4.09
C PHE A 264 15.44 -3.30 2.86
N GLY A 265 15.17 -2.10 2.35
CA GLY A 265 15.94 -1.52 1.26
C GLY A 265 17.43 -1.39 1.59
N LYS A 266 17.75 -0.89 2.81
CA LYS A 266 19.14 -0.80 3.28
C LYS A 266 19.82 -2.16 3.42
N LEU A 267 19.11 -3.16 3.94
CA LEU A 267 19.64 -4.53 4.06
C LEU A 267 19.99 -5.11 2.69
N LEU A 268 19.17 -4.86 1.66
CA LEU A 268 19.48 -5.25 0.29
C LEU A 268 20.74 -4.52 -0.24
N ASP A 269 20.85 -3.22 -0.01
CA ASP A 269 22.01 -2.42 -0.44
C ASP A 269 23.31 -2.83 0.29
N TRP A 270 23.22 -3.28 1.55
CA TRP A 270 24.34 -3.83 2.32
C TRP A 270 24.70 -5.27 1.96
N GLY A 271 23.97 -5.89 1.02
CA GLY A 271 24.21 -7.25 0.58
C GLY A 271 23.84 -8.33 1.60
N VAL A 272 22.99 -8.01 2.59
CA VAL A 272 22.48 -8.99 3.54
C VAL A 272 21.61 -10.01 2.79
N PRO A 273 21.79 -11.34 3.01
CA PRO A 273 21.04 -12.36 2.30
C PRO A 273 19.53 -12.20 2.48
N PRO A 274 18.76 -11.92 1.40
CA PRO A 274 17.33 -11.60 1.51
C PRO A 274 16.50 -12.73 2.11
N VAL A 275 16.86 -13.99 1.84
CA VAL A 275 16.18 -15.16 2.41
C VAL A 275 16.30 -15.19 3.93
N ARG A 276 17.50 -14.92 4.47
CA ARG A 276 17.72 -14.86 5.92
C ARG A 276 16.90 -13.72 6.56
N THR A 277 16.92 -12.53 5.94
CA THR A 277 16.12 -11.40 6.36
C THR A 277 14.62 -11.73 6.36
N GLY A 278 14.14 -12.38 5.29
CA GLY A 278 12.74 -12.79 5.17
C GLY A 278 12.33 -13.80 6.24
N ILE A 279 13.14 -14.83 6.52
CA ILE A 279 12.85 -15.82 7.57
C ILE A 279 12.78 -15.14 8.94
N ILE A 280 13.76 -14.30 9.29
CA ILE A 280 13.78 -13.58 10.57
C ILE A 280 12.54 -12.69 10.68
N ALA A 281 12.23 -11.92 9.64
CA ALA A 281 11.07 -11.03 9.69
C ALA A 281 9.74 -11.79 9.79
N ILE A 282 9.57 -12.93 9.11
CA ILE A 282 8.40 -13.81 9.26
C ILE A 282 8.26 -14.31 10.71
N LEU A 283 9.34 -14.77 11.31
CA LEU A 283 9.32 -15.26 12.69
C LEU A 283 9.03 -14.14 13.69
N VAL A 284 9.66 -12.96 13.52
CA VAL A 284 9.46 -11.78 14.37
C VAL A 284 8.08 -11.13 14.16
N THR A 285 7.43 -11.35 13.03
CA THR A 285 6.02 -10.97 12.84
C THR A 285 5.09 -12.00 13.49
N GLY A 286 5.32 -13.29 13.24
CA GLY A 286 4.38 -14.35 13.59
C GLY A 286 4.41 -14.74 15.06
N VAL A 287 5.58 -14.94 15.64
CA VAL A 287 5.70 -15.40 17.05
C VAL A 287 5.11 -14.38 18.02
N PRO A 288 5.45 -13.06 17.95
CA PRO A 288 4.80 -12.06 18.79
C PRO A 288 3.29 -11.96 18.57
N ALA A 289 2.81 -12.12 17.33
CA ALA A 289 1.37 -12.10 17.05
C ALA A 289 0.62 -13.26 17.74
N VAL A 290 1.19 -14.47 17.72
CA VAL A 290 0.63 -15.62 18.45
C VAL A 290 0.65 -15.38 19.95
N ILE A 291 1.78 -14.92 20.53
CA ILE A 291 1.91 -14.66 21.97
C ILE A 291 0.89 -13.61 22.42
N LEU A 292 0.68 -12.55 21.64
CA LEU A 292 -0.22 -11.44 21.95
C LEU A 292 -1.67 -11.91 22.20
N TYR A 293 -2.16 -12.87 21.41
CA TYR A 293 -3.54 -13.34 21.52
C TYR A 293 -3.70 -14.66 22.30
N ALA A 294 -2.63 -15.44 22.43
CA ALA A 294 -2.68 -16.75 23.12
C ALA A 294 -2.29 -16.68 24.60
N MET A 295 -1.60 -15.62 25.03
CA MET A 295 -1.06 -15.52 26.40
C MET A 295 -1.57 -14.26 27.12
N PRO A 296 -1.87 -14.32 28.43
CA PRO A 296 -2.31 -13.18 29.23
C PRO A 296 -1.10 -12.31 29.67
N ILE A 297 -0.50 -11.56 28.73
CA ILE A 297 0.74 -10.80 28.96
C ILE A 297 0.54 -9.37 29.48
N GLY A 298 -0.71 -8.89 29.52
CA GLY A 298 -1.05 -7.52 29.94
C GLY A 298 -0.79 -6.45 28.87
N VAL A 299 -1.30 -5.23 29.13
CA VAL A 299 -1.30 -4.13 28.14
C VAL A 299 0.10 -3.69 27.70
N PRO A 300 1.08 -3.42 28.63
CA PRO A 300 2.39 -2.92 28.19
C PRO A 300 3.15 -3.91 27.31
N ALA A 301 3.13 -5.21 27.64
CA ALA A 301 3.79 -6.23 26.84
C ALA A 301 3.09 -6.43 25.49
N SER A 302 1.76 -6.36 25.44
CA SER A 302 0.99 -6.43 24.19
C SER A 302 1.34 -5.29 23.24
N ILE A 303 1.47 -4.06 23.75
CA ILE A 303 1.89 -2.90 22.96
C ILE A 303 3.32 -3.07 22.45
N ALA A 304 4.27 -3.49 23.33
CA ALA A 304 5.65 -3.71 22.92
C ALA A 304 5.78 -4.79 21.84
N LEU A 305 5.06 -5.91 21.97
CA LEU A 305 5.02 -6.96 20.95
C LEU A 305 4.37 -6.48 19.66
N SER A 306 3.31 -5.66 19.72
CA SER A 306 2.68 -5.08 18.52
C SER A 306 3.65 -4.19 17.76
N TRP A 307 4.47 -3.40 18.43
CA TRP A 307 5.49 -2.57 17.77
C TRP A 307 6.59 -3.42 17.13
N LEU A 308 7.05 -4.47 17.81
CA LEU A 308 8.06 -5.39 17.29
C LEU A 308 7.55 -6.11 16.03
N LEU A 309 6.35 -6.68 16.07
CA LEU A 309 5.78 -7.38 14.92
C LEU A 309 5.49 -6.41 13.74
N LEU A 310 5.05 -5.18 14.02
CA LEU A 310 4.78 -4.20 12.97
C LEU A 310 6.07 -3.67 12.34
N PHE A 311 7.15 -3.52 13.11
CA PHE A 311 8.47 -3.26 12.55
C PHE A 311 8.91 -4.37 11.60
N ALA A 312 8.78 -5.63 11.99
CA ALA A 312 9.13 -6.78 11.15
C ALA A 312 8.20 -6.91 9.92
N SER A 313 6.91 -6.64 10.08
CA SER A 313 5.95 -6.52 8.97
C SER A 313 6.39 -5.43 7.97
N GLY A 314 6.88 -4.29 8.44
CA GLY A 314 7.49 -3.28 7.57
C GLY A 314 8.64 -3.82 6.72
N VAL A 315 9.54 -4.61 7.31
CA VAL A 315 10.62 -5.30 6.58
C VAL A 315 10.02 -6.25 5.51
N LEU A 316 8.94 -6.95 5.83
CA LEU A 316 8.24 -7.82 4.88
C LEU A 316 7.58 -7.03 3.74
N THR A 317 6.97 -5.89 4.04
CA THR A 317 6.33 -5.00 3.06
C THR A 317 7.36 -4.42 2.07
N GLY A 318 8.61 -4.22 2.48
CA GLY A 318 9.71 -3.78 1.61
C GLY A 318 9.94 -4.65 0.38
N MET A 319 9.35 -5.85 0.33
CA MET A 319 9.40 -6.76 -0.83
C MET A 319 8.76 -6.23 -2.12
N TRP A 320 8.08 -5.11 -2.09
CA TRP A 320 7.70 -4.40 -3.32
C TRP A 320 8.90 -4.16 -4.24
N ALA A 321 10.13 -4.12 -3.69
CA ALA A 321 11.38 -4.05 -4.45
C ALA A 321 11.56 -5.22 -5.46
N TYR A 322 10.87 -6.35 -5.25
CA TYR A 322 10.91 -7.51 -6.15
C TYR A 322 9.93 -7.42 -7.33
N THR A 323 9.07 -6.41 -7.39
CA THR A 323 8.11 -6.27 -8.50
C THR A 323 8.76 -6.35 -9.89
N PRO A 324 9.89 -5.66 -10.17
CA PRO A 324 10.55 -5.81 -11.47
C PRO A 324 11.10 -7.22 -11.72
N ALA A 325 11.57 -7.91 -10.67
CA ALA A 325 12.17 -9.24 -10.78
C ALA A 325 11.14 -10.35 -11.10
N VAL A 326 9.87 -10.13 -10.71
CA VAL A 326 8.78 -11.08 -10.98
C VAL A 326 8.00 -10.74 -12.26
N ALA A 327 8.20 -9.55 -12.82
CA ALA A 327 7.60 -9.16 -14.09
C ALA A 327 8.15 -10.00 -15.24
N PRO A 328 7.32 -10.57 -16.13
CA PRO A 328 7.77 -11.35 -17.28
C PRO A 328 8.61 -10.52 -18.28
N SER A 329 8.34 -9.22 -18.42
CA SER A 329 9.05 -8.28 -19.30
C SER A 329 8.98 -6.86 -18.77
N ALA A 330 9.79 -5.95 -19.32
CA ALA A 330 9.77 -4.54 -18.99
C ALA A 330 8.42 -3.87 -19.30
N GLU A 331 7.75 -4.33 -20.37
CA GLU A 331 6.45 -3.80 -20.81
C GLU A 331 5.30 -4.26 -19.91
N SER A 332 5.50 -5.30 -19.10
CA SER A 332 4.46 -5.88 -18.24
C SER A 332 4.56 -5.47 -16.78
N ILE A 333 5.44 -4.51 -16.43
CA ILE A 333 5.61 -4.04 -15.04
C ILE A 333 4.32 -3.44 -14.49
N GLY A 334 3.55 -2.70 -15.31
CA GLY A 334 2.26 -2.13 -14.89
C GLY A 334 1.23 -3.21 -14.56
N ALA A 335 1.02 -4.18 -15.45
CA ALA A 335 0.11 -5.30 -15.19
C ALA A 335 0.57 -6.15 -14.00
N THR A 336 1.88 -6.35 -13.83
CA THR A 336 2.46 -7.05 -12.68
C THR A 336 2.17 -6.28 -11.38
N SER A 337 2.44 -4.99 -11.35
CA SER A 337 2.15 -4.13 -10.19
C SER A 337 0.64 -4.13 -9.89
N GLY A 338 -0.20 -4.06 -10.90
CA GLY A 338 -1.65 -4.14 -10.75
C GLY A 338 -2.11 -5.45 -10.12
N LEU A 339 -1.62 -6.60 -10.62
CA LEU A 339 -1.98 -7.91 -10.07
C LEU A 339 -1.51 -8.08 -8.62
N VAL A 340 -0.26 -7.67 -8.32
CA VAL A 340 0.28 -7.70 -6.95
C VAL A 340 -0.53 -6.80 -6.02
N THR A 341 -0.86 -5.57 -6.44
CA THR A 341 -1.71 -4.64 -5.67
C THR A 341 -3.08 -5.25 -5.42
N GLN A 342 -3.71 -5.83 -6.43
CA GLN A 342 -5.04 -6.44 -6.29
C GLN A 342 -5.06 -7.54 -5.24
N ILE A 343 -4.11 -8.48 -5.30
CA ILE A 343 -4.01 -9.58 -4.33
C ILE A 343 -3.70 -9.04 -2.92
N THR A 344 -2.82 -8.05 -2.82
CA THR A 344 -2.50 -7.40 -1.55
C THR A 344 -3.75 -6.77 -0.92
N LEU A 345 -4.54 -6.04 -1.69
CA LEU A 345 -5.76 -5.38 -1.19
C LEU A 345 -6.89 -6.38 -0.86
N LEU A 346 -6.93 -7.55 -1.51
CA LEU A 346 -7.81 -8.63 -1.07
C LEU A 346 -7.43 -9.11 0.35
N GLY A 347 -6.13 -9.22 0.65
CA GLY A 347 -5.64 -9.51 2.00
C GLY A 347 -6.11 -8.46 3.01
N VAL A 348 -5.95 -7.17 2.70
CA VAL A 348 -6.46 -6.07 3.54
C VAL A 348 -7.98 -6.15 3.73
N LEU A 349 -8.74 -6.39 2.67
CA LEU A 349 -10.21 -6.45 2.73
C LEU A 349 -10.70 -7.59 3.60
N LEU A 350 -10.06 -8.75 3.56
CA LEU A 350 -10.41 -9.92 4.34
C LEU A 350 -9.96 -9.80 5.81
N SER A 351 -8.97 -8.96 6.13
CA SER A 351 -8.35 -8.88 7.46
C SER A 351 -9.37 -8.55 8.56
N GLY A 352 -10.17 -7.50 8.37
CA GLY A 352 -11.17 -7.06 9.36
C GLY A 352 -12.19 -8.16 9.68
N PRO A 353 -13.02 -8.59 8.70
CA PRO A 353 -14.06 -9.61 8.95
C PRO A 353 -13.51 -10.90 9.56
N VAL A 354 -12.37 -11.41 9.06
CA VAL A 354 -11.79 -12.66 9.53
C VAL A 354 -11.20 -12.53 10.94
N CYS A 355 -10.42 -11.46 11.21
CA CYS A 355 -9.79 -11.28 12.51
C CYS A 355 -10.81 -10.94 13.61
N PHE A 356 -11.84 -10.12 13.34
CA PHE A 356 -12.91 -9.88 14.30
C PHE A 356 -13.74 -11.13 14.59
N ALA A 357 -14.09 -11.92 13.57
CA ALA A 357 -14.77 -13.19 13.77
C ALA A 357 -13.93 -14.17 14.58
N ALA A 358 -12.64 -14.26 14.32
CA ALA A 358 -11.71 -15.10 15.07
C ALA A 358 -11.55 -14.65 16.53
N GLN A 359 -11.51 -13.34 16.77
CA GLN A 359 -11.39 -12.75 18.11
C GLN A 359 -12.68 -12.93 18.95
N ALA A 360 -13.85 -12.91 18.32
CA ALA A 360 -15.13 -13.11 18.99
C ALA A 360 -15.35 -14.56 19.50
N ALA A 361 -14.49 -15.50 19.11
CA ALA A 361 -14.58 -16.88 19.54
C ALA A 361 -14.23 -17.02 21.05
N PRO A 362 -14.81 -18.02 21.75
CA PRO A 362 -14.60 -18.21 23.18
C PRO A 362 -13.19 -18.67 23.56
N THR A 363 -12.38 -19.06 22.58
CA THR A 363 -11.00 -19.51 22.78
C THR A 363 -10.06 -18.77 21.84
N PRO A 364 -8.76 -18.62 22.16
CA PRO A 364 -7.79 -17.95 21.27
C PRO A 364 -7.46 -18.76 20.01
N LEU A 365 -7.86 -20.04 19.94
CA LEU A 365 -7.47 -20.95 18.85
C LEU A 365 -7.85 -20.44 17.44
N PRO A 366 -9.06 -19.92 17.16
CA PRO A 366 -9.38 -19.38 15.84
C PRO A 366 -8.47 -18.20 15.44
N MET A 367 -8.11 -17.34 16.39
CA MET A 367 -7.19 -16.22 16.11
C MET A 367 -5.77 -16.73 15.82
N VAL A 368 -5.28 -17.72 16.58
CA VAL A 368 -3.99 -18.38 16.33
C VAL A 368 -3.97 -19.04 14.94
N ILE A 369 -5.01 -19.78 14.56
CA ILE A 369 -5.14 -20.38 13.22
C ILE A 369 -5.10 -19.29 12.14
N THR A 370 -5.80 -18.20 12.33
CA THR A 370 -5.83 -17.05 11.41
C THR A 370 -4.44 -16.44 11.25
N ILE A 371 -3.69 -16.25 12.35
CA ILE A 371 -2.33 -15.74 12.32
C ILE A 371 -1.40 -16.73 11.59
N VAL A 372 -1.49 -18.02 11.90
CA VAL A 372 -0.66 -19.06 11.24
C VAL A 372 -0.95 -19.09 9.74
N ALA A 373 -2.20 -18.98 9.32
CA ALA A 373 -2.56 -18.92 7.89
C ALA A 373 -1.91 -17.71 7.20
N GLY A 374 -1.94 -16.52 7.85
CA GLY A 374 -1.25 -15.34 7.36
C GLY A 374 0.27 -15.52 7.26
N ILE A 375 0.90 -16.16 8.25
CA ILE A 375 2.34 -16.49 8.25
C ILE A 375 2.69 -17.45 7.11
N VAL A 376 1.86 -18.46 6.86
CA VAL A 376 2.05 -19.40 5.73
C VAL A 376 1.98 -18.63 4.42
N ALA A 377 1.00 -17.73 4.25
CA ALA A 377 0.94 -16.87 3.07
C ALA A 377 2.20 -15.98 2.94
N CYS A 378 2.69 -15.40 4.03
CA CYS A 378 3.95 -14.65 4.03
C CYS A 378 5.14 -15.52 3.59
N SER A 379 5.20 -16.79 3.98
CA SER A 379 6.32 -17.70 3.70
C SER A 379 6.47 -18.03 2.22
N VAL A 380 5.42 -17.82 1.41
CA VAL A 380 5.45 -17.99 -0.05
C VAL A 380 6.49 -17.07 -0.73
N ARG A 381 6.98 -16.05 -0.03
CA ARG A 381 8.06 -15.16 -0.52
C ARG A 381 9.44 -15.80 -0.62
N LEU A 382 9.72 -16.85 0.14
CA LEU A 382 11.07 -17.40 0.24
C LEU A 382 11.68 -17.80 -1.12
N PRO A 383 10.98 -18.48 -2.03
CA PRO A 383 11.51 -18.76 -3.37
C PRO A 383 11.73 -17.49 -4.22
N ILE A 384 10.97 -16.39 -3.97
CA ILE A 384 11.18 -15.11 -4.65
C ILE A 384 12.46 -14.45 -4.15
N LEU A 385 12.67 -14.42 -2.83
CA LEU A 385 13.87 -13.87 -2.21
C LEU A 385 15.15 -14.57 -2.67
N ALA A 386 15.09 -15.87 -2.92
CA ALA A 386 16.22 -16.65 -3.43
C ALA A 386 16.60 -16.29 -4.89
N ARG A 387 15.69 -15.65 -5.66
CA ARG A 387 15.95 -15.27 -7.06
C ARG A 387 16.74 -13.97 -7.23
N GLY A 388 16.81 -13.15 -6.18
CA GLY A 388 17.37 -11.79 -6.25
C GLY A 388 16.42 -10.78 -6.89
N THR A 389 16.81 -9.51 -6.84
CA THR A 389 16.00 -8.36 -7.31
C THR A 389 16.20 -8.03 -8.80
N ARG A 390 17.18 -8.62 -9.47
CA ARG A 390 17.44 -8.36 -10.90
C ARG A 390 16.41 -9.05 -11.79
N PRO A 391 15.79 -8.30 -12.71
CA PRO A 391 14.89 -8.90 -13.71
C PRO A 391 15.66 -9.86 -14.64
N LYS A 392 15.10 -11.04 -14.90
CA LYS A 392 15.73 -12.03 -15.78
C LYS A 392 15.84 -11.58 -17.25
N TRP A 393 14.99 -10.65 -17.70
CA TRP A 393 14.99 -10.13 -19.06
C TRP A 393 16.10 -9.09 -19.33
N ILE A 394 16.83 -8.60 -18.32
CA ILE A 394 18.00 -7.72 -18.50
C ILE A 394 19.22 -8.52 -19.00
N GLY A 395 19.41 -9.78 -18.57
CA GLY A 395 20.55 -10.61 -18.96
C GLY A 395 20.52 -11.11 -20.40
N THR A 396 19.35 -11.25 -21.02
CA THR A 396 19.20 -11.80 -22.38
C THR A 396 19.57 -10.83 -23.50
N HIS A 397 19.61 -9.51 -23.24
CA HIS A 397 20.01 -8.49 -24.20
C HIS A 397 21.51 -8.15 -24.12
N ASP A 398 22.08 -8.11 -22.92
CA ASP A 398 23.51 -7.80 -22.73
C ASP A 398 24.39 -8.98 -23.16
N ASP A 399 24.01 -10.21 -22.88
CA ASP A 399 24.74 -11.40 -23.33
C ASP A 399 24.74 -11.54 -24.85
N ALA A 400 23.65 -11.16 -25.53
CA ALA A 400 23.59 -11.14 -26.99
C ALA A 400 24.48 -10.07 -27.65
N GLN A 401 24.65 -8.91 -27.00
CA GLN A 401 25.53 -7.85 -27.50
C GLN A 401 27.02 -8.15 -27.24
N ILE A 402 27.34 -8.80 -26.13
CA ILE A 402 28.71 -9.22 -25.81
C ILE A 402 29.17 -10.35 -26.76
N VAL A 403 28.29 -11.29 -27.10
CA VAL A 403 28.60 -12.36 -28.09
C VAL A 403 28.69 -11.77 -29.49
N ALA A 404 27.91 -10.76 -29.85
CA ALA A 404 27.99 -10.11 -31.16
C ALA A 404 29.20 -9.15 -31.29
N ALA A 405 29.81 -8.71 -30.19
CA ALA A 405 31.00 -7.83 -30.19
C ALA A 405 32.35 -8.63 -30.19
N HIS A 406 32.30 -9.94 -29.99
CA HIS A 406 33.49 -10.82 -29.92
C HIS A 406 33.46 -11.98 -30.93
N GLY A 407 32.49 -12.03 -31.83
CA GLY A 407 32.45 -12.88 -33.04
C GLY A 407 32.57 -12.03 -34.29
#